data_7610d04e6750377bd7cfca908dbe4215
#
_entry.id   7610d04e6750377bd7cfca908dbe4215
#
_cell.length_a   1.000
_cell.length_b   1.000
_cell.length_c   1.000
_cell.angle_alpha   90.00
_cell.angle_beta   90.00
_cell.angle_gamma   90.00
#
_symmetry.space_group_name_H-M   'P 1'
#
loop_
_entity.id
_entity.type
_entity.pdbx_description
1 polymer ?
#
loop_
_entity_poly.entity_id
_entity_poly.type
_entity_poly.pdbx_seq_one_letter_code
_entity_poly.pdbx_strand_id
1 'polypeptide(L)'
;MSRRDGEPRARLWQPRDKLRGAVLYIENRFDESITLPDIAKAAGINQTTLTALMKEELGLTAIEYLMKYRITVAKKQLEFTSVPIKDIANMTGFKTVQHFSRVFKAHTGFTPAEFRKNAVQKRKEDLNGKQNSRA
;
A
#
# COMPACT_ATOMS: atom_id res chain seq x y z
N MET A 1 -40.49 3.56 -14.87
CA MET A 1 -39.32 3.76 -14.01
C MET A 1 -38.44 2.54 -13.89
N SER A 2 -38.64 1.59 -14.75
CA SER A 2 -37.80 0.41 -14.73
C SER A 2 -36.32 0.74 -14.92
N ARG A 3 -36.03 1.80 -15.68
CA ARG A 3 -34.66 2.20 -15.90
C ARG A 3 -33.96 2.52 -14.58
N ARG A 4 -34.67 3.20 -13.70
CA ARG A 4 -34.09 3.53 -12.41
C ARG A 4 -33.80 2.29 -11.59
N ASP A 5 -34.67 1.32 -11.65
CA ASP A 5 -34.45 0.06 -10.92
C ASP A 5 -33.25 -0.68 -11.48
N GLY A 6 -33.07 -0.64 -12.80
CA GLY A 6 -31.96 -1.33 -13.40
C GLY A 6 -30.64 -0.64 -13.15
N GLU A 7 -30.64 0.66 -13.02
CA GLU A 7 -29.42 1.42 -12.86
C GLU A 7 -28.63 1.07 -11.60
N PRO A 8 -29.25 0.99 -10.42
CA PRO A 8 -28.49 0.57 -9.22
C PRO A 8 -27.85 -0.80 -9.38
N ARG A 9 -28.59 -1.72 -9.98
CA ARG A 9 -28.08 -3.06 -10.21
C ARG A 9 -26.92 -3.04 -11.20
N ALA A 10 -27.06 -2.25 -12.26
CA ALA A 10 -25.99 -2.11 -13.24
C ALA A 10 -24.73 -1.56 -12.60
N ARG A 11 -24.89 -0.60 -11.69
CA ARG A 11 -23.74 -0.03 -10.99
C ARG A 11 -23.02 -1.03 -10.12
N LEU A 12 -23.76 -1.98 -9.51
CA LEU A 12 -23.13 -3.02 -8.69
C LEU A 12 -22.23 -3.92 -9.52
N TRP A 13 -22.43 -3.95 -10.83
CA TRP A 13 -21.63 -4.77 -11.71
C TRP A 13 -20.57 -3.98 -12.47
N GLN A 14 -20.39 -2.71 -12.12
CA GLN A 14 -19.34 -1.91 -12.74
C GLN A 14 -17.95 -2.41 -12.33
N PRO A 15 -16.99 -2.34 -13.25
CA PRO A 15 -15.61 -2.69 -12.93
C PRO A 15 -15.07 -1.94 -11.70
N ARG A 16 -15.50 -0.69 -11.55
CA ARG A 16 -15.11 0.14 -10.40
C ARG A 16 -15.45 -0.51 -9.07
N ASP A 17 -16.63 -1.13 -8.98
CA ASP A 17 -17.04 -1.76 -7.72
C ASP A 17 -16.20 -3.00 -7.41
N LYS A 18 -15.84 -3.76 -8.44
CA LYS A 18 -14.98 -4.92 -8.28
C LYS A 18 -13.58 -4.50 -7.88
N LEU A 19 -13.07 -3.47 -8.52
CA LEU A 19 -11.76 -2.92 -8.19
C LEU A 19 -11.73 -2.44 -6.74
N ARG A 20 -12.77 -1.74 -6.32
CA ARG A 20 -12.85 -1.25 -4.95
C ARG A 20 -12.82 -2.40 -3.95
N GLY A 21 -13.50 -3.48 -4.24
CA GLY A 21 -13.48 -4.68 -3.39
C GLY A 21 -12.08 -5.24 -3.24
N ALA A 22 -11.35 -5.31 -4.34
CA ALA A 22 -9.97 -5.79 -4.33
C ALA A 22 -9.07 -4.86 -3.50
N VAL A 23 -9.18 -3.57 -3.73
CA VAL A 23 -8.37 -2.57 -3.03
C VAL A 23 -8.65 -2.60 -1.52
N LEU A 24 -9.92 -2.64 -1.14
CA LEU A 24 -10.28 -2.68 0.28
C LEU A 24 -9.79 -3.95 0.96
N TYR A 25 -9.86 -5.08 0.26
CA TYR A 25 -9.35 -6.33 0.79
C TYR A 25 -7.85 -6.23 1.08
N ILE A 26 -7.11 -5.69 0.13
CA ILE A 26 -5.66 -5.52 0.29
C ILE A 26 -5.36 -4.59 1.46
N GLU A 27 -6.03 -3.45 1.53
CA GLU A 27 -5.75 -2.46 2.56
C GLU A 27 -6.13 -2.94 3.96
N ASN A 28 -7.15 -3.79 4.06
CA ASN A 28 -7.56 -4.32 5.35
C ASN A 28 -6.72 -5.52 5.80
N ARG A 29 -6.05 -6.20 4.87
CA ARG A 29 -5.33 -7.44 5.16
C ARG A 29 -3.88 -7.44 4.68
N PHE A 30 -3.31 -6.26 4.47
CA PHE A 30 -1.96 -6.16 3.89
C PHE A 30 -0.89 -6.85 4.75
N ASP A 31 -1.11 -6.98 6.04
CA ASP A 31 -0.16 -7.59 6.96
C ASP A 31 -0.27 -9.12 7.00
N GLU A 32 -1.20 -9.69 6.24
CA GLU A 32 -1.38 -11.13 6.16
C GLU A 32 -0.75 -11.67 4.88
N SER A 33 -0.56 -12.99 4.85
CA SER A 33 -0.04 -13.67 3.66
C SER A 33 -1.17 -13.88 2.66
N ILE A 34 -1.55 -12.82 1.97
CA ILE A 34 -2.63 -12.90 0.97
C ILE A 34 -2.05 -13.17 -0.41
N THR A 35 -2.83 -13.86 -1.22
CA THR A 35 -2.42 -14.27 -2.57
C THR A 35 -3.34 -13.67 -3.61
N LEU A 36 -2.93 -13.73 -4.87
CA LEU A 36 -3.76 -13.25 -5.97
C LEU A 36 -5.14 -13.94 -5.99
N PRO A 37 -5.23 -15.28 -5.82
CA PRO A 37 -6.55 -15.91 -5.71
C PRO A 37 -7.40 -15.37 -4.56
N ASP A 38 -6.80 -15.06 -3.42
CA ASP A 38 -7.53 -14.49 -2.30
C ASP A 38 -8.15 -13.15 -2.66
N ILE A 39 -7.38 -12.30 -3.32
CA ILE A 39 -7.84 -10.97 -3.72
C ILE A 39 -8.95 -11.08 -4.75
N ALA A 40 -8.78 -11.95 -5.74
CA ALA A 40 -9.77 -12.14 -6.79
C ALA A 40 -11.09 -12.65 -6.20
N LYS A 41 -11.00 -13.58 -5.25
CA LYS A 41 -12.20 -14.11 -4.59
C LYS A 41 -12.92 -13.02 -3.81
N ALA A 42 -12.18 -12.18 -3.11
CA ALA A 42 -12.76 -11.07 -2.35
C ALA A 42 -13.46 -10.07 -3.27
N ALA A 43 -12.93 -9.87 -4.46
CA ALA A 43 -13.53 -8.97 -5.45
C ALA A 43 -14.67 -9.61 -6.23
N GLY A 44 -14.82 -10.93 -6.13
CA GLY A 44 -15.87 -11.65 -6.84
C GLY A 44 -15.62 -11.79 -8.34
N ILE A 45 -14.35 -11.81 -8.76
CA ILE A 45 -13.97 -11.98 -10.16
C ILE A 45 -12.80 -12.96 -10.26
N ASN A 46 -12.53 -13.45 -11.47
CA ASN A 46 -11.40 -14.35 -11.65
C ASN A 46 -10.09 -13.54 -11.74
N GLN A 47 -8.98 -14.26 -11.61
CA GLN A 47 -7.66 -13.62 -11.55
C GLN A 47 -7.31 -12.86 -12.83
N THR A 48 -7.67 -13.40 -13.99
CA THR A 48 -7.37 -12.76 -15.27
C THR A 48 -8.08 -11.43 -15.37
N THR A 49 -9.36 -11.40 -15.02
CA THR A 49 -10.16 -10.18 -15.04
C THR A 49 -9.62 -9.17 -14.03
N LEU A 50 -9.26 -9.63 -12.84
CA LEU A 50 -8.70 -8.75 -11.82
C LEU A 50 -7.39 -8.12 -12.31
N THR A 51 -6.50 -8.91 -12.88
CA THR A 51 -5.22 -8.42 -13.37
C THR A 51 -5.43 -7.35 -14.45
N ALA A 52 -6.31 -7.62 -15.40
CA ALA A 52 -6.58 -6.66 -16.47
C ALA A 52 -7.18 -5.37 -15.92
N LEU A 53 -8.12 -5.50 -14.99
CA LEU A 53 -8.81 -4.35 -14.41
C LEU A 53 -7.85 -3.48 -13.58
N MET A 54 -7.00 -4.11 -12.78
CA MET A 54 -6.03 -3.39 -11.96
C MET A 54 -5.04 -2.63 -12.84
N LYS A 55 -4.53 -3.28 -13.88
CA LYS A 55 -3.60 -2.63 -14.81
C LYS A 55 -4.26 -1.46 -15.54
N GLU A 56 -5.49 -1.64 -15.98
CA GLU A 56 -6.20 -0.61 -16.72
C GLU A 56 -6.50 0.62 -15.84
N GLU A 57 -6.96 0.39 -14.61
CA GLU A 57 -7.41 1.49 -13.76
C GLU A 57 -6.31 2.07 -12.89
N LEU A 58 -5.36 1.26 -12.44
CA LEU A 58 -4.32 1.70 -11.50
C LEU A 58 -2.90 1.59 -12.05
N GLY A 59 -2.72 0.91 -13.17
CA GLY A 59 -1.38 0.72 -13.75
C GLY A 59 -0.53 -0.28 -12.99
N LEU A 60 -1.10 -1.03 -12.06
CA LEU A 60 -0.39 -1.98 -11.20
C LEU A 60 -1.12 -3.31 -11.19
N THR A 61 -0.37 -4.39 -10.95
CA THR A 61 -1.00 -5.66 -10.61
C THR A 61 -1.47 -5.61 -9.15
N ALA A 62 -2.30 -6.56 -8.75
CA ALA A 62 -2.78 -6.62 -7.37
C ALA A 62 -1.62 -6.81 -6.39
N ILE A 63 -0.65 -7.65 -6.74
CA ILE A 63 0.51 -7.89 -5.87
C ILE A 63 1.41 -6.65 -5.81
N GLU A 64 1.58 -5.95 -6.92
CA GLU A 64 2.32 -4.68 -6.91
C GLU A 64 1.64 -3.66 -6.01
N TYR A 65 0.31 -3.60 -6.06
CA TYR A 65 -0.43 -2.70 -5.20
C TYR A 65 -0.25 -3.07 -3.72
N LEU A 66 -0.29 -4.36 -3.42
CA LEU A 66 -0.07 -4.85 -2.06
C LEU A 66 1.31 -4.42 -1.55
N MET A 67 2.34 -4.64 -2.36
CA MET A 67 3.70 -4.26 -1.96
C MET A 67 3.83 -2.76 -1.76
N LYS A 68 3.26 -1.99 -2.67
CA LYS A 68 3.28 -0.53 -2.55
C LYS A 68 2.57 -0.08 -1.27
N TYR A 69 1.46 -0.70 -0.95
CA TYR A 69 0.71 -0.35 0.27
C TYR A 69 1.52 -0.69 1.52
N ARG A 70 2.13 -1.87 1.55
CA ARG A 70 3.00 -2.26 2.66
C ARG A 70 4.12 -1.27 2.87
N ILE A 71 4.75 -0.83 1.78
CA ILE A 71 5.85 0.13 1.86
C ILE A 71 5.34 1.50 2.34
N THR A 72 4.16 1.92 1.89
CA THR A 72 3.58 3.18 2.35
C THR A 72 3.36 3.16 3.87
N VAL A 73 2.85 2.07 4.41
CA VAL A 73 2.66 1.93 5.86
C VAL A 73 4.02 1.91 6.56
N ALA A 74 4.97 1.17 6.01
CA ALA A 74 6.32 1.09 6.60
C ALA A 74 7.00 2.45 6.66
N LYS A 75 6.84 3.26 5.62
CA LYS A 75 7.43 4.61 5.58
C LYS A 75 6.94 5.45 6.76
N LYS A 76 5.65 5.39 7.05
CA LYS A 76 5.08 6.14 8.16
C LYS A 76 5.65 5.67 9.50
N GLN A 77 5.79 4.36 9.67
CA GLN A 77 6.36 3.82 10.90
C GLN A 77 7.82 4.24 11.06
N LEU A 78 8.59 4.17 9.98
CA LEU A 78 10.00 4.57 10.02
C LEU A 78 10.14 6.06 10.33
N GLU A 79 9.24 6.86 9.80
CA GLU A 79 9.30 8.31 9.91
C GLU A 79 8.81 8.83 11.26
N PHE A 80 7.75 8.24 11.80
CA PHE A 80 7.06 8.80 12.95
C PHE A 80 7.18 7.98 14.23
N THR A 81 7.83 6.82 14.20
CA THR A 81 7.99 5.99 15.39
C THR A 81 9.43 5.53 15.53
N SER A 82 9.76 4.98 16.69
CA SER A 82 11.06 4.35 16.93
C SER A 82 10.97 2.83 16.93
N VAL A 83 9.89 2.28 16.37
CA VAL A 83 9.71 0.84 16.26
C VAL A 83 10.90 0.23 15.50
N PRO A 84 11.51 -0.84 16.01
CA PRO A 84 12.64 -1.47 15.32
C PRO A 84 12.29 -1.91 13.90
N ILE A 85 13.25 -1.81 13.01
CA ILE A 85 13.04 -2.15 11.60
C ILE A 85 12.55 -3.58 11.43
N LYS A 86 13.07 -4.51 12.22
CA LYS A 86 12.64 -5.90 12.19
C LYS A 86 11.15 -6.03 12.49
N ASP A 87 10.68 -5.26 13.47
CA ASP A 87 9.27 -5.30 13.85
C ASP A 87 8.40 -4.64 12.79
N ILE A 88 8.88 -3.57 12.16
CA ILE A 88 8.16 -2.94 11.05
C ILE A 88 7.99 -3.92 9.90
N ALA A 89 9.04 -4.68 9.58
CA ALA A 89 8.96 -5.70 8.53
C ALA A 89 7.85 -6.70 8.84
N ASN A 90 7.81 -7.18 10.07
CA ASN A 90 6.80 -8.15 10.49
C ASN A 90 5.39 -7.54 10.48
N MET A 91 5.25 -6.33 11.00
CA MET A 91 3.96 -5.64 11.08
C MET A 91 3.37 -5.34 9.70
N THR A 92 4.21 -5.22 8.69
CA THR A 92 3.76 -4.91 7.35
C THR A 92 3.66 -6.13 6.44
N GLY A 93 3.75 -7.32 7.02
CA GLY A 93 3.47 -8.55 6.30
C GLY A 93 4.65 -9.20 5.61
N PHE A 94 5.86 -8.72 5.87
CA PHE A 94 7.06 -9.35 5.30
C PHE A 94 7.55 -10.45 6.22
N LYS A 95 7.90 -11.59 5.64
CA LYS A 95 8.35 -12.75 6.43
C LYS A 95 9.77 -12.61 6.92
N THR A 96 10.59 -11.85 6.19
CA THR A 96 11.98 -11.62 6.59
C THR A 96 12.32 -10.15 6.46
N VAL A 97 13.26 -9.71 7.29
CA VAL A 97 13.74 -8.34 7.20
C VAL A 97 14.54 -8.11 5.91
N GLN A 98 15.17 -9.17 5.40
CA GLN A 98 15.92 -9.09 4.14
C GLN A 98 15.00 -8.80 2.97
N HIS A 99 13.87 -9.51 2.91
CA HIS A 99 12.88 -9.27 1.84
C HIS A 99 12.29 -7.87 1.97
N PHE A 100 11.96 -7.47 3.18
CA PHE A 100 11.46 -6.12 3.45
C PHE A 100 12.44 -5.06 2.95
N SER A 101 13.70 -5.16 3.34
CA SER A 101 14.71 -4.19 2.96
C SER A 101 14.88 -4.08 1.46
N ARG A 102 14.87 -5.23 0.77
CA ARG A 102 15.03 -5.25 -0.68
C ARG A 102 13.85 -4.58 -1.37
N VAL A 103 12.64 -4.91 -0.97
CA VAL A 103 11.43 -4.32 -1.56
C VAL A 103 11.38 -2.83 -1.23
N PHE A 104 11.69 -2.46 0.01
CA PHE A 104 11.69 -1.08 0.43
C PHE A 104 12.67 -0.24 -0.38
N LYS A 105 13.88 -0.74 -0.56
CA LYS A 105 14.88 -0.02 -1.35
C LYS A 105 14.47 0.10 -2.82
N ALA A 106 13.85 -0.94 -3.36
CA ALA A 106 13.37 -0.90 -4.74
C ALA A 106 12.30 0.18 -4.94
N HIS A 107 11.45 0.38 -3.92
CA HIS A 107 10.36 1.37 -4.01
C HIS A 107 10.79 2.79 -3.66
N THR A 108 11.75 2.96 -2.76
CA THR A 108 12.10 4.28 -2.22
C THR A 108 13.49 4.77 -2.62
N GLY A 109 14.36 3.86 -3.05
CA GLY A 109 15.75 4.18 -3.32
C GLY A 109 16.64 4.13 -2.08
N PHE A 110 16.09 3.88 -0.91
CA PHE A 110 16.84 3.85 0.35
C PHE A 110 16.56 2.57 1.12
N THR A 111 17.52 2.12 1.91
CA THR A 111 17.23 1.07 2.88
C THR A 111 16.33 1.65 3.96
N PRO A 112 15.61 0.79 4.71
CA PRO A 112 14.78 1.30 5.82
C PRO A 112 15.57 2.13 6.82
N ALA A 113 16.80 1.71 7.15
CA ALA A 113 17.65 2.45 8.10
C ALA A 113 18.00 3.82 7.55
N GLU A 114 18.41 3.88 6.28
CA GLU A 114 18.72 5.15 5.62
C GLU A 114 17.51 6.06 5.58
N PHE A 115 16.35 5.50 5.26
CA PHE A 115 15.11 6.26 5.19
C PHE A 115 14.78 6.90 6.53
N ARG A 116 14.87 6.12 7.61
CA ARG A 116 14.61 6.62 8.97
C ARG A 116 15.59 7.71 9.33
N LYS A 117 16.88 7.50 9.05
CA LYS A 117 17.90 8.48 9.35
C LYS A 117 17.65 9.80 8.63
N ASN A 118 17.31 9.70 7.35
CA ASN A 118 17.02 10.88 6.54
C ASN A 118 15.78 11.62 7.04
N ALA A 119 14.76 10.91 7.47
CA ALA A 119 13.53 11.52 8.00
C ALA A 119 13.82 12.28 9.29
N VAL A 120 14.61 11.70 10.19
CA VAL A 120 15.00 12.35 11.44
C VAL A 120 15.83 13.60 11.15
N GLN A 121 16.79 13.49 10.24
CA GLN A 121 17.64 14.61 9.87
C GLN A 121 16.82 15.77 9.28
N LYS A 122 15.88 15.44 8.41
CA LYS A 122 15.03 16.44 7.78
C LYS A 122 14.19 17.19 8.83
N ARG A 123 13.66 16.48 9.81
CA ARG A 123 12.89 17.14 10.88
C ARG A 123 13.74 18.10 11.68
N LYS A 124 15.00 17.72 11.96
CA LYS A 124 15.92 18.59 12.69
C LYS A 124 16.23 19.85 11.88
N GLU A 125 16.43 19.69 10.58
CA GLU A 125 16.70 20.82 9.70
C GLU A 125 15.50 21.75 9.61
N ASP A 126 14.29 21.20 9.52
CA ASP A 126 13.07 22.00 9.47
C ASP A 126 12.90 22.81 10.75
N LEU A 127 13.16 22.20 11.91
CA LEU A 127 13.06 22.89 13.18
C LEU A 127 14.09 24.01 13.29
N ASN A 128 15.32 23.74 12.87
CA ASN A 128 16.37 24.76 12.90
C ASN A 128 16.04 25.90 11.96
N GLY A 129 15.51 25.58 10.78
CA GLY A 129 15.10 26.59 9.82
C GLY A 129 14.02 27.49 10.38
N LYS A 130 13.05 26.94 11.08
CA LYS A 130 11.99 27.72 11.70
C LYS A 130 12.52 28.63 12.79
N GLN A 131 13.44 28.11 13.61
CA GLN A 131 14.06 28.93 14.66
C GLN A 131 14.85 30.07 14.07
N ASN A 132 15.61 29.80 13.03
CA ASN A 132 16.40 30.82 12.35
C ASN A 132 15.49 31.89 11.72
N SER A 133 14.36 31.47 11.19
CA SER A 133 13.41 32.41 10.58
C SER A 133 12.82 33.38 11.59
N ARG A 134 12.73 32.98 12.84
CA ARG A 134 12.20 33.84 13.91
C ARG A 134 13.24 34.81 14.44
N ALA A 135 14.47 34.42 14.28
CA ALA A 135 15.54 35.27 14.79
C ALA A 135 15.68 36.51 13.93
#